data_1ad6b1fa7721011797a4d90700d4e384
#
_entry.id   1ad6b1fa7721011797a4d90700d4e384
#
_cell.length_a   1.000
_cell.length_b   1.000
_cell.length_c   1.000
_cell.angle_alpha   90.00
_cell.angle_beta   90.00
_cell.angle_gamma   90.00
#
_symmetry.space_group_name_H-M   'P 1'
#
loop_
_entity.id
_entity.type
_entity.pdbx_description
1 polymer ?
#
loop_
_entity_poly.entity_id
_entity_poly.type
_entity_poly.pdbx_seq_one_letter_code
_entity_poly.pdbx_strand_id
1 'polypeptide(L)'
;MFAVIFEVKPKLERWNDYLRYATMLRPELERIDGFIDNERFESQRREGWLLSLSTWRDEKSLIRWRTQALHHEVQEKGRFEIFQDYRLRVGEVIADNQLPPGQMLPNQRLDETECDPVKLITLTERVSDSLAPDVAALGSPPGLVEWEVFESIYQRGKFALLASWREAAAVPAWAAPDSDARHRRIRVIRSYGMFERAEAPQYYPPLPRRQP
;
A
#
# COMPACT_ATOMS: atom_id res chain seq x y z
N MET A 1 5.10 12.14 -6.81
CA MET A 1 5.40 10.70 -6.57
C MET A 1 4.14 10.01 -6.09
N PHE A 2 3.91 8.76 -6.48
CA PHE A 2 2.70 8.00 -6.13
C PHE A 2 3.06 6.71 -5.41
N ALA A 3 2.17 6.25 -4.54
CA ALA A 3 2.27 4.96 -3.87
C ALA A 3 1.03 4.11 -4.16
N VAL A 4 1.24 2.81 -4.35
CA VAL A 4 0.18 1.79 -4.32
C VAL A 4 0.34 0.99 -3.05
N ILE A 5 -0.68 1.03 -2.23
CA ILE A 5 -0.80 0.31 -0.96
C ILE A 5 -1.80 -0.82 -1.21
N PHE A 6 -1.29 -2.00 -1.48
CA PHE A 6 -2.09 -3.18 -1.78
C PHE A 6 -2.03 -4.15 -0.60
N GLU A 7 -3.06 -4.09 0.23
CA GLU A 7 -3.27 -5.05 1.30
C GLU A 7 -4.06 -6.24 0.75
N VAL A 8 -3.55 -7.44 0.91
CA VAL A 8 -4.11 -8.63 0.29
C VAL A 8 -4.07 -9.82 1.23
N LYS A 9 -5.13 -10.59 1.22
CA LYS A 9 -5.23 -11.89 1.89
C LYS A 9 -5.36 -12.98 0.85
N PRO A 10 -4.28 -13.69 0.49
CA PRO A 10 -4.39 -14.90 -0.31
C PRO A 10 -5.17 -15.98 0.45
N LYS A 11 -5.83 -16.88 -0.27
CA LYS A 11 -6.33 -18.12 0.32
C LYS A 11 -5.14 -18.91 0.85
N LEU A 12 -5.30 -19.60 1.97
CA LEU A 12 -4.19 -20.30 2.63
C LEU A 12 -3.47 -21.27 1.68
N GLU A 13 -4.24 -22.03 0.91
CA GLU A 13 -3.74 -22.99 -0.07
C GLU A 13 -3.11 -22.35 -1.31
N ARG A 14 -3.25 -21.03 -1.47
CA ARG A 14 -2.73 -20.23 -2.61
C ARG A 14 -1.60 -19.28 -2.23
N TRP A 15 -1.13 -19.33 -1.00
CA TRP A 15 -0.03 -18.47 -0.52
C TRP A 15 1.22 -18.54 -1.41
N ASN A 16 1.67 -19.75 -1.72
CA ASN A 16 2.84 -19.96 -2.56
C ASN A 16 2.61 -19.54 -4.01
N ASP A 17 1.38 -19.68 -4.52
CA ASP A 17 1.02 -19.18 -5.85
C ASP A 17 1.13 -17.65 -5.91
N TYR A 18 0.65 -16.94 -4.91
CA TYR A 18 0.80 -15.48 -4.82
C TYR A 18 2.27 -15.06 -4.87
N LEU A 19 3.13 -15.67 -4.05
CA LEU A 19 4.57 -15.33 -4.03
C LEU A 19 5.26 -15.67 -5.35
N ARG A 20 4.90 -16.77 -5.98
CA ARG A 20 5.41 -17.17 -7.29
C ARG A 20 5.04 -16.16 -8.37
N TYR A 21 3.79 -15.71 -8.43
CA TYR A 21 3.37 -14.66 -9.37
C TYR A 21 4.05 -13.33 -9.08
N ALA A 22 4.24 -12.98 -7.81
CA ALA A 22 4.96 -11.79 -7.42
C ALA A 22 6.42 -11.80 -7.90
N THR A 23 7.10 -12.95 -7.79
CA THR A 23 8.47 -13.16 -8.29
C THR A 23 8.51 -13.11 -9.82
N MET A 24 7.56 -13.76 -10.49
CA MET A 24 7.46 -13.77 -11.96
C MET A 24 7.25 -12.37 -12.54
N LEU A 25 6.44 -11.54 -11.88
CA LEU A 25 6.12 -10.18 -12.33
C LEU A 25 7.23 -9.16 -12.05
N ARG A 26 8.17 -9.47 -11.15
CA ARG A 26 9.20 -8.51 -10.72
C ARG A 26 10.05 -7.95 -11.86
N PRO A 27 10.58 -8.75 -12.81
CA PRO A 27 11.35 -8.21 -13.94
C PRO A 27 10.54 -7.28 -14.85
N GLU A 28 9.25 -7.55 -15.03
CA GLU A 28 8.37 -6.70 -15.82
C GLU A 28 8.05 -5.38 -15.10
N LEU A 29 7.86 -5.44 -13.78
CA LEU A 29 7.68 -4.28 -12.93
C LEU A 29 8.88 -3.33 -12.99
N GLU A 30 10.09 -3.89 -12.87
CA GLU A 30 11.36 -3.14 -12.86
C GLU A 30 11.68 -2.48 -14.22
N ARG A 31 11.09 -2.95 -15.32
CA ARG A 31 11.22 -2.34 -16.65
C ARG A 31 10.31 -1.15 -16.90
N ILE A 32 9.31 -0.92 -16.06
CA ILE A 32 8.38 0.20 -16.25
C ILE A 32 9.11 1.51 -15.96
N ASP A 33 9.20 2.39 -16.96
CA ASP A 33 9.75 3.73 -16.74
C ASP A 33 8.96 4.47 -15.66
N GLY A 34 9.69 4.96 -14.65
CA GLY A 34 9.12 5.63 -13.48
C GLY A 34 8.77 4.70 -12.31
N PHE A 35 9.07 3.40 -12.40
CA PHE A 35 9.11 2.54 -11.23
C PHE A 35 10.26 2.98 -10.30
N ILE A 36 10.03 3.03 -8.99
CA ILE A 36 11.02 3.45 -8.00
C ILE A 36 11.38 2.26 -7.11
N ASP A 37 10.41 1.70 -6.41
CA ASP A 37 10.61 0.56 -5.51
C ASP A 37 9.33 -0.29 -5.35
N ASN A 38 9.52 -1.52 -4.89
CA ASN A 38 8.46 -2.40 -4.44
C ASN A 38 8.95 -3.31 -3.32
N GLU A 39 8.21 -3.34 -2.25
CA GLU A 39 8.45 -4.24 -1.13
C GLU A 39 7.19 -4.96 -0.70
N ARG A 40 7.35 -6.16 -0.12
CA ARG A 40 6.27 -6.93 0.46
C ARG A 40 6.51 -7.18 1.92
N PHE A 41 5.45 -7.09 2.67
CA PHE A 41 5.47 -7.24 4.12
C PHE A 41 4.34 -8.17 4.55
N GLU A 42 4.54 -8.87 5.65
CA GLU A 42 3.51 -9.67 6.31
C GLU A 42 2.96 -8.94 7.53
N SER A 43 1.64 -8.95 7.71
CA SER A 43 1.00 -8.32 8.86
C SER A 43 1.38 -9.03 10.14
N GLN A 44 1.70 -8.25 11.18
CA GLN A 44 2.03 -8.75 12.51
C GLN A 44 0.78 -8.92 13.39
N ARG A 45 -0.40 -8.47 12.91
CA ARG A 45 -1.65 -8.48 13.68
C ARG A 45 -2.77 -9.26 13.00
N ARG A 46 -2.79 -9.30 11.68
CA ARG A 46 -3.83 -9.96 10.88
C ARG A 46 -3.23 -11.17 10.15
N GLU A 47 -3.47 -12.36 10.68
CA GLU A 47 -2.95 -13.60 10.08
C GLU A 47 -3.33 -13.74 8.60
N GLY A 48 -2.31 -14.04 7.80
CA GLY A 48 -2.44 -14.26 6.36
C GLY A 48 -2.62 -12.99 5.52
N TRP A 49 -2.54 -11.78 6.12
CA TRP A 49 -2.54 -10.53 5.38
C TRP A 49 -1.13 -10.10 5.00
N LEU A 50 -1.00 -9.63 3.78
CA LEU A 50 0.21 -9.06 3.22
C LEU A 50 -0.01 -7.62 2.79
N LEU A 51 1.05 -6.84 2.80
CA LEU A 51 1.14 -5.54 2.15
C LEU A 51 2.12 -5.65 0.99
N SER A 52 1.69 -5.32 -0.23
CA SER A 52 2.59 -5.00 -1.34
C SER A 52 2.57 -3.50 -1.53
N LEU A 53 3.69 -2.87 -1.22
CA LEU A 53 3.89 -1.45 -1.33
C LEU A 53 4.76 -1.17 -2.54
N SER A 54 4.30 -0.31 -3.46
CA SER A 54 5.12 0.13 -4.59
C SER A 54 5.09 1.64 -4.74
N THR A 55 6.21 2.21 -5.15
CA THR A 55 6.41 3.65 -5.31
C THR A 55 6.75 3.98 -6.76
N TRP A 56 6.19 5.08 -7.26
CA TRP A 56 6.19 5.48 -8.65
C TRP A 56 6.51 6.97 -8.79
N ARG A 57 7.28 7.33 -9.82
CA ARG A 57 7.60 8.72 -10.13
C ARG A 57 6.35 9.56 -10.41
N ASP A 58 5.41 9.01 -11.15
CA ASP A 58 4.19 9.67 -11.59
C ASP A 58 3.02 8.68 -11.79
N GLU A 59 1.80 9.22 -11.94
CA GLU A 59 0.60 8.41 -12.14
C GLU A 59 0.61 7.64 -13.47
N LYS A 60 1.24 8.18 -14.52
CA LYS A 60 1.33 7.51 -15.82
C LYS A 60 2.12 6.21 -15.73
N SER A 61 3.20 6.20 -14.97
CA SER A 61 4.01 5.01 -14.74
C SER A 61 3.23 3.91 -14.02
N LEU A 62 2.50 4.28 -12.99
CA LEU A 62 1.58 3.39 -12.28
C LEU A 62 0.48 2.83 -13.22
N ILE A 63 -0.10 3.67 -14.10
CA ILE A 63 -1.12 3.24 -15.05
C ILE A 63 -0.53 2.24 -16.06
N ARG A 64 0.69 2.50 -16.58
CA ARG A 64 1.39 1.55 -17.47
C ARG A 64 1.54 0.18 -16.83
N TRP A 65 1.96 0.14 -15.56
CA TRP A 65 2.05 -1.12 -14.83
C TRP A 65 0.70 -1.81 -14.67
N ARG A 66 -0.32 -1.07 -14.25
CA ARG A 66 -1.67 -1.63 -14.08
C ARG A 66 -2.21 -2.25 -15.35
N THR A 67 -1.92 -1.66 -16.52
CA THR A 67 -2.44 -2.08 -17.84
C THR A 67 -1.47 -2.99 -18.62
N GLN A 68 -0.31 -3.31 -18.04
CA GLN A 68 0.63 -4.25 -18.64
C GLN A 68 -0.02 -5.63 -18.77
N ALA A 69 0.08 -6.25 -19.95
CA ALA A 69 -0.73 -7.43 -20.31
C ALA A 69 -0.56 -8.61 -19.35
N LEU A 70 0.70 -8.99 -19.05
CA LEU A 70 0.97 -10.09 -18.12
C LEU A 70 0.48 -9.78 -16.70
N HIS A 71 0.66 -8.53 -16.25
CA HIS A 71 0.15 -8.10 -14.96
C HIS A 71 -1.38 -8.15 -14.89
N HIS A 72 -2.06 -7.75 -15.98
CA HIS A 72 -3.50 -7.81 -16.07
C HIS A 72 -4.04 -9.25 -15.95
N GLU A 73 -3.42 -10.22 -16.63
CA GLU A 73 -3.76 -11.64 -16.51
C GLU A 73 -3.59 -12.14 -15.05
N VAL A 74 -2.50 -11.73 -14.39
CA VAL A 74 -2.26 -12.10 -12.98
C VAL A 74 -3.24 -11.42 -12.05
N GLN A 75 -3.66 -10.18 -12.30
CA GLN A 75 -4.71 -9.49 -11.53
C GLN A 75 -6.03 -10.26 -11.62
N GLU A 76 -6.42 -10.73 -12.80
CA GLU A 76 -7.62 -11.51 -13.01
C GLU A 76 -7.57 -12.84 -12.23
N LYS A 77 -6.48 -13.60 -12.38
CA LYS A 77 -6.26 -14.83 -11.59
C LYS A 77 -6.24 -14.55 -10.09
N GLY A 78 -5.58 -13.47 -9.68
CA GLY A 78 -5.58 -13.03 -8.30
C GLY A 78 -6.97 -12.89 -7.75
N ARG A 79 -7.82 -12.13 -8.45
CA ARG A 79 -9.18 -11.84 -8.04
C ARG A 79 -10.07 -13.08 -7.96
N PHE A 80 -10.03 -13.96 -8.96
CA PHE A 80 -10.98 -15.08 -9.06
C PHE A 80 -10.50 -16.35 -8.39
N GLU A 81 -9.19 -16.58 -8.33
CA GLU A 81 -8.64 -17.86 -7.91
C GLU A 81 -7.83 -17.81 -6.61
N ILE A 82 -7.02 -16.73 -6.44
CA ILE A 82 -5.95 -16.70 -5.43
C ILE A 82 -6.39 -15.98 -4.16
N PHE A 83 -7.03 -14.80 -4.31
CA PHE A 83 -7.31 -13.96 -3.16
C PHE A 83 -8.59 -14.37 -2.44
N GLN A 84 -8.54 -14.30 -1.12
CA GLN A 84 -9.71 -14.34 -0.25
C GLN A 84 -10.31 -12.94 -0.13
N ASP A 85 -9.45 -11.94 0.01
CA ASP A 85 -9.83 -10.53 0.08
C ASP A 85 -8.65 -9.63 -0.29
N TYR A 86 -8.92 -8.38 -0.65
CA TYR A 86 -7.92 -7.34 -0.80
C TYR A 86 -8.53 -5.95 -0.71
N ARG A 87 -7.68 -4.99 -0.32
CA ARG A 87 -7.92 -3.55 -0.43
C ARG A 87 -6.73 -2.91 -1.12
N LEU A 88 -6.99 -2.07 -2.11
CA LEU A 88 -5.97 -1.32 -2.83
C LEU A 88 -6.25 0.16 -2.72
N ARG A 89 -5.26 0.90 -2.25
CA ARG A 89 -5.28 2.36 -2.21
C ARG A 89 -4.17 2.90 -3.09
N VAL A 90 -4.53 3.87 -3.94
CA VAL A 90 -3.59 4.67 -4.71
C VAL A 90 -3.55 6.05 -4.08
N GLY A 91 -2.36 6.55 -3.82
CA GLY A 91 -2.21 7.87 -3.24
C GLY A 91 -1.00 8.62 -3.76
N GLU A 92 -1.06 9.94 -3.64
CA GLU A 92 0.06 10.84 -3.90
C GLU A 92 0.89 11.03 -2.63
N VAL A 93 2.19 10.79 -2.74
CA VAL A 93 3.13 11.06 -1.65
C VAL A 93 3.33 12.57 -1.57
N ILE A 94 2.83 13.17 -0.49
CA ILE A 94 2.87 14.62 -0.26
C ILE A 94 3.98 15.05 0.72
N ALA A 95 4.57 14.10 1.44
CA ALA A 95 5.76 14.31 2.26
C ALA A 95 6.56 13.01 2.36
N ASP A 96 7.88 13.10 2.38
CA ASP A 96 8.83 12.00 2.54
C ASP A 96 10.14 12.59 3.09
N ASN A 97 10.57 12.19 4.28
CA ASN A 97 11.80 12.68 4.90
C ASN A 97 13.08 12.05 4.33
N GLN A 98 12.95 10.96 3.58
CA GLN A 98 14.04 10.26 2.90
C GLN A 98 13.72 10.08 1.42
N LEU A 99 13.49 11.22 0.73
CA LEU A 99 13.14 11.21 -0.68
C LEU A 99 14.26 10.57 -1.51
N PRO A 100 13.97 9.57 -2.37
CA PRO A 100 14.98 8.94 -3.20
C PRO A 100 15.69 9.95 -4.11
N PRO A 101 16.99 9.77 -4.39
CA PRO A 101 17.74 10.67 -5.25
C PRO A 101 17.06 10.91 -6.61
N GLY A 102 17.00 12.16 -7.03
CA GLY A 102 16.39 12.57 -8.29
C GLY A 102 14.86 12.58 -8.30
N GLN A 103 14.21 12.22 -7.19
CA GLN A 103 12.75 12.34 -7.06
C GLN A 103 12.34 13.68 -6.50
N MET A 104 11.12 14.11 -6.88
CA MET A 104 10.49 15.33 -6.40
C MET A 104 9.05 15.03 -5.98
N LEU A 105 8.47 15.89 -5.16
CA LEU A 105 7.08 15.82 -4.73
C LEU A 105 6.26 17.00 -5.30
N PRO A 106 6.11 17.10 -6.64
CA PRO A 106 5.19 18.06 -7.22
C PRO A 106 3.76 17.66 -6.86
N ASN A 107 2.92 18.64 -6.59
CA ASN A 107 1.49 18.40 -6.37
C ASN A 107 0.85 18.10 -7.73
N GLN A 108 0.61 16.85 -8.06
CA GLN A 108 0.10 16.41 -9.37
C GLN A 108 -1.42 16.26 -9.37
N ARG A 109 -2.00 15.95 -8.21
CA ARG A 109 -3.44 15.73 -8.03
C ARG A 109 -3.95 16.59 -6.87
N LEU A 110 -5.19 17.04 -6.97
CA LEU A 110 -5.87 17.80 -5.92
C LEU A 110 -7.10 17.05 -5.35
N ASP A 111 -7.51 16.00 -6.03
CA ASP A 111 -8.64 15.16 -5.64
C ASP A 111 -8.23 14.15 -4.55
N GLU A 112 -9.26 13.68 -3.86
CA GLU A 112 -9.19 12.63 -2.85
C GLU A 112 -10.24 11.56 -3.16
N THR A 113 -10.07 10.37 -2.60
CA THR A 113 -11.08 9.30 -2.68
C THR A 113 -12.43 9.81 -2.12
N GLU A 114 -13.53 9.49 -2.80
CA GLU A 114 -14.88 9.77 -2.31
C GLU A 114 -15.46 8.59 -1.50
N CYS A 115 -15.01 7.38 -1.82
CA CYS A 115 -15.57 6.14 -1.28
C CYS A 115 -14.95 5.68 0.04
N ASP A 116 -13.68 6.03 0.32
CA ASP A 116 -12.98 5.62 1.53
C ASP A 116 -13.04 6.74 2.59
N PRO A 117 -13.40 6.45 3.85
CA PRO A 117 -13.29 7.41 4.94
C PRO A 117 -11.83 7.83 5.22
N VAL A 118 -10.85 7.07 4.75
CA VAL A 118 -9.42 7.36 4.89
C VAL A 118 -8.97 8.28 3.78
N LYS A 119 -8.58 9.50 4.14
CA LYS A 119 -8.08 10.53 3.20
C LYS A 119 -6.56 10.62 3.20
N LEU A 120 -5.93 10.24 4.30
CA LEU A 120 -4.48 10.28 4.45
C LEU A 120 -3.96 8.97 5.07
N ILE A 121 -2.80 8.55 4.61
CA ILE A 121 -2.02 7.47 5.21
C ILE A 121 -0.67 8.05 5.64
N THR A 122 -0.24 7.71 6.85
CA THR A 122 1.14 7.85 7.28
C THR A 122 1.80 6.48 7.26
N LEU A 123 2.99 6.43 6.70
CA LEU A 123 3.78 5.22 6.59
C LEU A 123 5.17 5.47 7.19
N THR A 124 5.49 4.72 8.22
CA THR A 124 6.80 4.75 8.90
C THR A 124 7.51 3.43 8.63
N GLU A 125 8.67 3.49 7.98
CA GLU A 125 9.52 2.31 7.72
C GLU A 125 10.82 2.43 8.49
N ARG A 126 11.25 1.33 9.10
CA ARG A 126 12.45 1.26 9.92
C ARG A 126 13.03 -0.16 9.92
N VAL A 127 14.36 -0.25 10.02
CA VAL A 127 15.05 -1.49 10.38
C VAL A 127 15.32 -1.45 11.88
N SER A 128 14.69 -2.31 12.64
CA SER A 128 14.83 -2.38 14.11
C SER A 128 14.32 -3.74 14.62
N ASP A 129 14.47 -3.97 15.91
CA ASP A 129 13.94 -5.19 16.55
C ASP A 129 12.42 -5.11 16.78
N SER A 130 11.83 -3.91 16.74
CA SER A 130 10.39 -3.70 16.99
C SER A 130 9.95 -2.30 16.63
N LEU A 131 8.68 -2.16 16.22
CA LEU A 131 7.97 -0.86 16.09
C LEU A 131 7.09 -0.54 17.31
N ALA A 132 7.24 -1.24 18.42
CA ALA A 132 6.45 -0.97 19.61
C ALA A 132 6.52 0.50 20.08
N PRO A 133 7.68 1.19 20.07
CA PRO A 133 7.76 2.62 20.41
C PRO A 133 6.94 3.50 19.45
N ASP A 134 6.98 3.24 18.14
CA ASP A 134 6.24 4.01 17.13
C ASP A 134 4.73 3.80 17.31
N VAL A 135 4.30 2.57 17.60
CA VAL A 135 2.90 2.26 17.90
C VAL A 135 2.45 2.93 19.19
N ALA A 136 3.29 2.92 20.23
CA ALA A 136 2.98 3.60 21.50
C ALA A 136 2.86 5.12 21.29
N ALA A 137 3.75 5.71 20.49
CA ALA A 137 3.72 7.13 20.15
C ALA A 137 2.49 7.51 19.32
N LEU A 138 2.00 6.59 18.47
CA LEU A 138 0.78 6.80 17.70
C LEU A 138 -0.44 7.04 18.60
N GLY A 139 -0.57 6.27 19.68
CA GLY A 139 -1.70 6.39 20.60
C GLY A 139 -3.07 6.09 19.93
N SER A 140 -4.07 6.84 20.34
CA SER A 140 -5.43 6.77 19.75
C SER A 140 -5.99 8.18 19.52
N PRO A 141 -5.36 9.00 18.69
CA PRO A 141 -5.80 10.37 18.46
C PRO A 141 -7.12 10.41 17.67
N PRO A 142 -7.89 11.49 17.83
CA PRO A 142 -9.07 11.71 16.99
C PRO A 142 -8.70 11.68 15.51
N GLY A 143 -9.55 11.03 14.71
CA GLY A 143 -9.34 10.92 13.25
C GLY A 143 -8.48 9.73 12.81
N LEU A 144 -7.81 9.02 13.70
CA LEU A 144 -7.21 7.72 13.40
C LEU A 144 -8.33 6.70 13.14
N VAL A 145 -8.32 6.08 11.97
CA VAL A 145 -9.31 5.06 11.56
C VAL A 145 -8.82 3.66 11.92
N GLU A 146 -7.59 3.37 11.53
CA GLU A 146 -6.94 2.08 11.75
C GLU A 146 -5.42 2.23 11.66
N TRP A 147 -4.72 1.25 12.17
CA TRP A 147 -3.28 1.10 11.98
C TRP A 147 -2.89 -0.37 11.92
N GLU A 148 -1.77 -0.64 11.25
CA GLU A 148 -1.24 -1.98 11.11
C GLU A 148 0.29 -1.96 11.09
N VAL A 149 0.91 -2.98 11.68
CA VAL A 149 2.35 -3.22 11.62
C VAL A 149 2.60 -4.40 10.71
N PHE A 150 3.56 -4.21 9.82
CA PHE A 150 3.99 -5.23 8.88
C PHE A 150 5.50 -5.46 9.02
N GLU A 151 5.97 -6.69 8.81
CA GLU A 151 7.39 -7.03 8.70
C GLU A 151 7.71 -7.48 7.27
N SER A 152 8.85 -7.01 6.72
CA SER A 152 9.27 -7.37 5.38
C SER A 152 9.51 -8.88 5.24
N ILE A 153 8.95 -9.47 4.17
CA ILE A 153 9.21 -10.87 3.83
C ILE A 153 10.59 -11.10 3.19
N TYR A 154 11.29 -10.02 2.83
CA TYR A 154 12.61 -10.07 2.20
C TYR A 154 13.75 -9.70 3.14
N GLN A 155 13.46 -8.84 4.12
CA GLN A 155 14.45 -8.32 5.06
C GLN A 155 13.90 -8.41 6.49
N ARG A 156 14.34 -9.43 7.22
CA ARG A 156 13.99 -9.58 8.63
C ARG A 156 14.39 -8.34 9.43
N GLY A 157 13.50 -7.91 10.33
CA GLY A 157 13.72 -6.71 11.15
C GLY A 157 13.45 -5.40 10.42
N LYS A 158 13.02 -5.42 9.14
CA LYS A 158 12.49 -4.24 8.48
C LYS A 158 10.98 -4.21 8.66
N PHE A 159 10.49 -3.19 9.34
CA PHE A 159 9.08 -3.02 9.64
C PHE A 159 8.49 -1.81 8.91
N ALA A 160 7.17 -1.86 8.72
CA ALA A 160 6.36 -0.75 8.25
C ALA A 160 5.15 -0.58 9.17
N LEU A 161 4.97 0.61 9.74
CA LEU A 161 3.75 1.04 10.44
C LEU A 161 2.92 1.86 9.46
N LEU A 162 1.73 1.37 9.14
CA LEU A 162 0.75 2.04 8.29
C LEU A 162 -0.39 2.52 9.19
N ALA A 163 -0.60 3.84 9.25
CA ALA A 163 -1.71 4.44 9.97
C ALA A 163 -2.60 5.23 9.01
N SER A 164 -3.90 5.03 9.12
CA SER A 164 -4.94 5.52 8.21
C SER A 164 -5.78 6.58 8.92
N TRP A 165 -5.97 7.75 8.29
CA TRP A 165 -6.54 8.95 8.89
C TRP A 165 -7.74 9.45 8.08
N ARG A 166 -8.77 9.98 8.78
CA ARG A 166 -9.95 10.59 8.14
C ARG A 166 -9.62 11.86 7.39
N GLU A 167 -8.63 12.62 7.89
CA GLU A 167 -8.23 13.91 7.34
C GLU A 167 -6.79 14.24 7.69
N ALA A 168 -6.15 15.06 6.90
CA ALA A 168 -4.76 15.45 7.10
C ALA A 168 -4.54 16.24 8.42
N ALA A 169 -5.54 17.00 8.85
CA ALA A 169 -5.48 17.79 10.08
C ALA A 169 -5.46 16.92 11.36
N ALA A 170 -5.96 15.69 11.28
CA ALA A 170 -5.96 14.74 12.40
C ALA A 170 -4.58 14.13 12.66
N VAL A 171 -3.65 14.21 11.70
CA VAL A 171 -2.30 13.67 11.88
C VAL A 171 -1.55 14.55 12.87
N PRO A 172 -1.06 14.00 13.98
CA PRO A 172 -0.25 14.74 14.95
C PRO A 172 0.88 15.48 14.24
N ALA A 173 1.20 16.69 14.72
CA ALA A 173 2.38 17.39 14.24
C ALA A 173 3.56 16.42 14.31
N TRP A 174 4.17 16.14 13.18
CA TRP A 174 5.26 15.20 13.11
C TRP A 174 6.36 15.71 14.05
N ALA A 175 6.57 15.05 15.16
CA ALA A 175 7.79 15.26 15.92
C ALA A 175 8.95 15.02 14.96
N ALA A 176 9.99 15.85 15.05
CA ALA A 176 11.14 15.82 14.14
C ALA A 176 11.48 14.35 13.84
N PRO A 177 11.42 13.93 12.57
CA PRO A 177 11.49 12.52 12.25
C PRO A 177 12.79 11.97 12.81
N ASP A 178 12.68 10.87 13.53
CA ASP A 178 13.83 10.07 13.90
C ASP A 178 14.61 9.78 12.62
N SER A 179 15.89 10.16 12.57
CA SER A 179 16.71 10.11 11.36
C SER A 179 16.82 8.68 10.78
N ASP A 180 16.56 7.67 11.61
CA ASP A 180 16.68 6.25 11.22
C ASP A 180 15.41 5.67 10.60
N ALA A 181 14.28 6.37 10.68
CA ALA A 181 13.03 5.94 10.08
C ALA A 181 12.67 6.78 8.84
N ARG A 182 12.17 6.13 7.80
CA ARG A 182 11.54 6.81 6.67
C ARG A 182 10.08 7.04 6.99
N HIS A 183 9.66 8.30 6.93
CA HIS A 183 8.27 8.71 7.15
C HIS A 183 7.68 9.29 5.88
N ARG A 184 6.54 8.78 5.47
CA ARG A 184 5.79 9.28 4.31
C ARG A 184 4.37 9.66 4.69
N ARG A 185 3.86 10.73 4.06
CA ARG A 185 2.45 11.11 4.08
C ARG A 185 1.89 10.89 2.68
N ILE A 186 0.79 10.17 2.58
CA ILE A 186 0.21 9.75 1.31
C ILE A 186 -1.26 10.15 1.32
N ARG A 187 -1.64 11.11 0.48
CA ARG A 187 -3.04 11.47 0.26
C ARG A 187 -3.69 10.41 -0.60
N VAL A 188 -4.78 9.82 -0.13
CA VAL A 188 -5.49 8.75 -0.84
C VAL A 188 -6.38 9.35 -1.93
N ILE A 189 -6.10 8.99 -3.18
CA ILE A 189 -6.83 9.47 -4.35
C ILE A 189 -7.91 8.46 -4.76
N ARG A 190 -7.62 7.17 -4.64
CA ARG A 190 -8.53 6.07 -4.97
C ARG A 190 -8.41 4.96 -3.95
N SER A 191 -9.55 4.39 -3.62
CA SER A 191 -9.64 3.20 -2.78
C SER A 191 -10.66 2.23 -3.36
N TYR A 192 -10.26 0.99 -3.52
CA TYR A 192 -11.15 -0.09 -3.94
C TYR A 192 -10.66 -1.43 -3.44
N GLY A 193 -11.56 -2.36 -3.36
CA GLY A 193 -11.26 -3.70 -2.87
C GLY A 193 -11.84 -4.80 -3.73
N MET A 194 -11.84 -5.99 -3.18
CA MET A 194 -12.41 -7.15 -3.85
C MET A 194 -13.92 -7.01 -4.05
N PHE A 195 -14.60 -6.39 -3.11
CA PHE A 195 -16.06 -6.24 -3.09
C PHE A 195 -16.51 -4.79 -3.32
N GLU A 196 -15.77 -3.81 -2.83
CA GLU A 196 -16.05 -2.38 -3.02
C GLU A 196 -15.31 -1.87 -4.25
N ARG A 197 -16.05 -1.59 -5.33
CA ARG A 197 -15.49 -1.36 -6.67
C ARG A 197 -15.79 0.01 -7.26
N ALA A 198 -16.39 0.92 -6.51
CA ALA A 198 -16.84 2.22 -7.04
C ALA A 198 -15.72 3.03 -7.71
N GLU A 199 -14.51 3.03 -7.12
CA GLU A 199 -13.34 3.73 -7.68
C GLU A 199 -12.39 2.82 -8.46
N ALA A 200 -12.76 1.56 -8.67
CA ALA A 200 -11.90 0.64 -9.42
C ALA A 200 -11.82 1.04 -10.90
N PRO A 201 -10.60 1.17 -11.46
CA PRO A 201 -10.43 1.59 -12.85
C PRO A 201 -10.75 0.48 -13.86
N GLN A 202 -10.87 -0.77 -13.39
CA GLN A 202 -11.22 -1.93 -14.22
C GLN A 202 -12.57 -2.49 -13.78
N TYR A 203 -13.38 -2.84 -14.77
CA TYR A 203 -14.60 -3.60 -14.51
C TYR A 203 -14.25 -5.08 -14.33
N TYR A 204 -14.79 -5.65 -13.28
CA TYR A 204 -14.86 -7.10 -13.08
C TYR A 204 -16.27 -7.46 -12.63
N PRO A 205 -16.78 -8.65 -12.99
CA PRO A 205 -18.05 -9.13 -12.46
C PRO A 205 -18.06 -9.14 -10.94
N PRO A 206 -19.20 -8.84 -10.29
CA PRO A 206 -19.35 -8.96 -8.86
C PRO A 206 -19.01 -10.37 -8.36
N LEU A 207 -18.34 -10.43 -7.22
CA LEU A 207 -18.09 -11.69 -6.51
C LEU A 207 -19.11 -11.83 -5.37
N PRO A 208 -19.61 -13.06 -5.12
CA PRO A 208 -20.45 -13.30 -3.97
C PRO A 208 -19.63 -13.06 -2.69
N ARG A 209 -20.16 -12.24 -1.78
CA ARG A 209 -19.59 -12.13 -0.42
C ARG A 209 -19.77 -13.49 0.25
N ARG A 210 -18.69 -14.11 0.72
CA ARG A 210 -18.82 -15.29 1.57
C ARG A 210 -19.48 -14.82 2.86
N GLN A 211 -20.59 -15.45 3.22
CA GLN A 211 -21.15 -15.25 4.56
C GLN A 211 -20.11 -15.76 5.58
N PRO A 212 -19.97 -15.06 6.71
CA PRO A 212 -19.02 -15.42 7.77
C PRO A 212 -19.30 -16.81 8.36
#